data_6c802200c7756585355ac7617f2d4637
#
_entry.id   6c802200c7756585355ac7617f2d4637
#
_cell.length_a   1.000
_cell.length_b   1.000
_cell.length_c   1.000
_cell.angle_alpha   90.00
_cell.angle_beta   90.00
_cell.angle_gamma   90.00
#
_symmetry.space_group_name_H-M   'P 1'
#
loop_
_entity.id
_entity.type
_entity.pdbx_description
1 polymer ?
#
loop_
_entity_poly.entity_id
_entity_poly.type
_entity_poly.pdbx_seq_one_letter_code
_entity_poly.pdbx_strand_id
1 'polypeptide(L)'
;MENDKRVINLKDNEIAITVPFSNLSFFEKLKRIVHYIFTVIMYSVLLIMILVFLLIIVNFLDQRNNLKKGVTKPPLVSAYTIVSPSMVPNINVLDVIVTMRVKNPSNIKVGDVITFNSTDYRSSGVTVTHRVRKIEKTDDGKYLFTTKGDANNTGDASRQTFDTIYGKVLIRLPKLGYIQYILSSVVGWVLLIIVPTVGIIGADIIKIIKTIKNDPNNQKESKSKEEIKEKKEQLKEKNKDKEISTQKKSKENSKKVDSNTKTERRRYR
;
A
#
# COMPACT_ATOMS: atom_id res chain seq x y z
N MET A 1 4.54 27.25 9.60
CA MET A 1 4.38 26.65 10.94
C MET A 1 2.98 26.99 11.43
N GLU A 2 2.06 26.09 11.22
CA GLU A 2 0.68 26.23 11.67
C GLU A 2 0.63 25.87 13.15
N ASN A 3 0.43 26.85 14.00
CA ASN A 3 0.28 26.65 15.42
C ASN A 3 -1.06 25.96 15.69
N ASP A 4 -1.01 24.77 16.29
CA ASP A 4 -2.21 24.01 16.68
C ASP A 4 -2.98 24.82 17.73
N LYS A 5 -4.14 25.33 17.35
CA LYS A 5 -5.02 26.11 18.22
C LYS A 5 -5.87 25.17 19.04
N ARG A 6 -5.63 25.06 20.35
CA ARG A 6 -6.61 24.44 21.25
C ARG A 6 -7.70 25.47 21.56
N VAL A 7 -8.91 25.13 21.19
CA VAL A 7 -10.09 25.89 21.60
C VAL A 7 -10.51 25.42 22.98
N ILE A 8 -10.35 26.28 24.00
CA ILE A 8 -10.89 26.03 25.34
C ILE A 8 -12.21 26.76 25.39
N ASN A 9 -13.30 26.00 25.45
CA ASN A 9 -14.65 26.54 25.60
C ASN A 9 -14.86 26.96 27.07
N LEU A 10 -14.61 28.23 27.36
CA LEU A 10 -14.99 28.88 28.62
C LEU A 10 -16.26 29.66 28.31
N LYS A 11 -17.45 29.12 28.69
CA LYS A 11 -18.77 29.76 28.60
C LYS A 11 -18.75 31.11 27.86
N ASP A 12 -19.06 31.09 26.56
CA ASP A 12 -19.29 32.21 25.68
C ASP A 12 -18.09 33.04 25.12
N ASN A 13 -16.83 32.65 25.43
CA ASN A 13 -15.65 33.20 24.75
C ASN A 13 -14.70 32.12 24.31
N GLU A 14 -14.62 31.84 22.99
CA GLU A 14 -13.63 30.93 22.41
C GLU A 14 -12.26 31.64 22.37
N ILE A 15 -11.34 31.27 23.25
CA ILE A 15 -9.95 31.72 23.20
C ILE A 15 -9.10 30.61 22.55
N ALA A 16 -8.62 30.88 21.36
CA ALA A 16 -7.67 29.99 20.69
C ALA A 16 -6.26 30.21 21.28
N ILE A 17 -5.79 29.27 22.11
CA ILE A 17 -4.44 29.32 22.67
C ILE A 17 -3.50 28.47 21.81
N THR A 18 -2.44 29.08 21.30
CA THR A 18 -1.36 28.37 20.61
C THR A 18 -0.41 27.75 21.63
N VAL A 19 -0.31 26.41 21.65
CA VAL A 19 0.60 25.71 22.56
C VAL A 19 1.94 25.49 21.85
N PRO A 20 3.07 26.00 22.39
CA PRO A 20 4.38 25.78 21.81
C PRO A 20 4.75 24.28 21.82
N PHE A 21 5.51 23.83 20.79
CA PHE A 21 5.87 22.42 20.60
C PHE A 21 6.59 21.80 21.82
N SER A 22 7.35 22.60 22.59
CA SER A 22 8.06 22.17 23.79
C SER A 22 7.15 21.65 24.90
N ASN A 23 5.94 22.19 25.03
CA ASN A 23 5.00 21.89 26.10
C ASN A 23 3.99 20.78 25.76
N LEU A 24 4.17 20.13 24.61
CA LEU A 24 3.29 19.03 24.19
C LEU A 24 3.72 17.71 24.82
N SER A 25 2.74 16.84 25.08
CA SER A 25 3.01 15.44 25.45
C SER A 25 3.78 14.71 24.34
N PHE A 26 4.48 13.63 24.69
CA PHE A 26 5.21 12.81 23.71
C PHE A 26 4.35 12.37 22.52
N PHE A 27 3.12 11.92 22.77
CA PHE A 27 2.19 11.48 21.74
C PHE A 27 1.73 12.62 20.82
N GLU A 28 1.54 13.81 21.35
CA GLU A 28 1.18 15.00 20.54
C GLU A 28 2.35 15.44 19.66
N LYS A 29 3.57 15.40 20.17
CA LYS A 29 4.79 15.67 19.39
C LYS A 29 4.92 14.65 18.25
N LEU A 30 4.74 13.37 18.54
CA LEU A 30 4.79 12.30 17.55
C LEU A 30 3.71 12.50 16.46
N LYS A 31 2.49 12.81 16.83
CA LYS A 31 1.38 13.08 15.89
C LYS A 31 1.69 14.26 14.97
N ARG A 32 2.27 15.34 15.47
CA ARG A 32 2.69 16.50 14.64
C ARG A 32 3.81 16.14 13.68
N ILE A 33 4.82 15.39 14.15
CA ILE A 33 5.92 14.92 13.29
C ILE A 33 5.39 14.05 12.16
N VAL A 34 4.52 13.08 12.48
CA VAL A 34 3.89 12.19 11.48
C VAL A 34 3.06 13.01 10.48
N HIS A 35 2.26 13.96 10.96
CA HIS A 35 1.49 14.85 10.09
C HIS A 35 2.39 15.69 9.17
N TYR A 36 3.47 16.25 9.69
CA TYR A 36 4.45 17.02 8.90
C TYR A 36 5.12 16.13 7.83
N ILE A 37 5.58 14.93 8.21
CA ILE A 37 6.15 13.97 7.26
C ILE A 37 5.14 13.62 6.17
N PHE A 38 3.89 13.33 6.55
CA PHE A 38 2.82 13.04 5.59
C PHE A 38 2.59 14.20 4.63
N THR A 39 2.55 15.42 5.14
CA THR A 39 2.37 16.64 4.34
C THR A 39 3.53 16.82 3.34
N VAL A 40 4.78 16.62 3.78
CA VAL A 40 5.96 16.68 2.90
C VAL A 40 5.89 15.62 1.81
N ILE A 41 5.50 14.39 2.16
CA ILE A 41 5.32 13.29 1.18
C ILE A 41 4.23 13.67 0.17
N MET A 42 3.09 14.18 0.61
CA MET A 42 1.99 14.61 -0.27
C MET A 42 2.43 15.68 -1.27
N TYR A 43 3.14 16.73 -0.81
CA TYR A 43 3.65 17.75 -1.72
C TYR A 43 4.75 17.23 -2.65
N SER A 44 5.61 16.32 -2.20
CA SER A 44 6.61 15.71 -3.06
C SER A 44 5.98 14.83 -4.16
N VAL A 45 4.95 14.07 -3.84
CA VAL A 45 4.17 13.30 -4.82
C VAL A 45 3.49 14.22 -5.83
N LEU A 46 2.87 15.31 -5.36
CA LEU A 46 2.26 16.31 -6.24
C LEU A 46 3.28 16.93 -7.18
N LEU A 47 4.46 17.31 -6.67
CA LEU A 47 5.56 17.85 -7.49
C LEU A 47 6.01 16.84 -8.56
N ILE A 48 6.20 15.57 -8.17
CA ILE A 48 6.57 14.50 -9.12
C ILE A 48 5.50 14.36 -10.20
N MET A 49 4.22 14.36 -9.84
CA MET A 49 3.12 14.29 -10.81
C MET A 49 3.13 15.46 -11.79
N ILE A 50 3.39 16.68 -11.32
CA ILE A 50 3.51 17.86 -12.19
C ILE A 50 4.69 17.70 -13.15
N LEU A 51 5.86 17.25 -12.67
CA LEU A 51 7.05 17.03 -13.51
C LEU A 51 6.80 15.94 -14.56
N VAL A 52 6.15 14.85 -14.21
CA VAL A 52 5.76 13.78 -15.14
C VAL A 52 4.78 14.32 -16.20
N PHE A 53 3.79 15.10 -15.78
CA PHE A 53 2.83 15.71 -16.69
C PHE A 53 3.50 16.67 -17.69
N LEU A 54 4.42 17.51 -17.20
CA LEU A 54 5.22 18.39 -18.08
C LEU A 54 6.06 17.58 -19.08
N LEU A 55 6.66 16.47 -18.64
CA LEU A 55 7.41 15.58 -19.51
C LEU A 55 6.52 14.98 -20.63
N ILE A 56 5.30 14.58 -20.28
CA ILE A 56 4.31 14.07 -21.26
C ILE A 56 3.96 15.16 -22.27
N ILE A 57 3.72 16.39 -21.82
CA ILE A 57 3.44 17.53 -22.71
C ILE A 57 4.61 17.78 -23.66
N VAL A 58 5.84 17.81 -23.15
CA VAL A 58 7.04 18.02 -23.98
C VAL A 58 7.18 16.93 -25.04
N ASN A 59 7.01 15.66 -24.67
CA ASN A 59 7.02 14.54 -25.61
C ASN A 59 5.90 14.66 -26.64
N PHE A 60 4.71 15.03 -26.24
CA PHE A 60 3.56 15.21 -27.14
C PHE A 60 3.81 16.34 -28.16
N LEU A 61 4.32 17.48 -27.71
CA LEU A 61 4.63 18.60 -28.57
C LEU A 61 5.76 18.27 -29.57
N ASP A 62 6.80 17.56 -29.11
CA ASP A 62 7.89 17.11 -29.96
C ASP A 62 7.38 16.13 -31.04
N GLN A 63 6.55 15.15 -30.67
CA GLN A 63 5.95 14.23 -31.62
C GLN A 63 5.07 14.95 -32.67
N ARG A 64 4.19 15.85 -32.18
CA ARG A 64 3.33 16.65 -33.07
C ARG A 64 4.15 17.46 -34.10
N ASN A 65 5.25 18.05 -33.66
CA ASN A 65 6.15 18.80 -34.56
C ASN A 65 6.85 17.88 -35.58
N ASN A 66 7.25 16.68 -35.17
CA ASN A 66 7.87 15.70 -36.08
C ASN A 66 6.87 15.19 -37.13
N LEU A 67 5.65 14.88 -36.73
CA LEU A 67 4.57 14.47 -37.63
C LEU A 67 4.22 15.53 -38.65
N LYS A 68 4.17 16.82 -38.27
CA LYS A 68 3.97 17.93 -39.21
C LYS A 68 5.08 18.04 -40.25
N LYS A 69 6.30 17.57 -39.94
CA LYS A 69 7.43 17.51 -40.85
C LYS A 69 7.51 16.20 -41.63
N GLY A 70 6.53 15.32 -41.52
CA GLY A 70 6.51 14.00 -42.17
C GLY A 70 7.57 13.02 -41.64
N VAL A 71 8.11 13.26 -40.43
CA VAL A 71 9.18 12.43 -39.84
C VAL A 71 8.64 11.67 -38.67
N THR A 72 8.68 10.34 -38.74
CA THR A 72 8.42 9.44 -37.64
C THR A 72 9.68 9.25 -36.80
N LYS A 73 9.75 9.87 -35.64
CA LYS A 73 10.85 9.68 -34.66
C LYS A 73 10.32 9.15 -33.35
N PRO A 74 11.10 8.34 -32.61
CA PRO A 74 10.71 7.95 -31.27
C PRO A 74 10.55 9.19 -30.37
N PRO A 75 9.78 9.08 -29.24
CA PRO A 75 9.67 10.16 -28.27
C PRO A 75 11.04 10.65 -27.81
N LEU A 76 11.11 11.90 -27.34
CA LEU A 76 12.36 12.47 -26.84
C LEU A 76 12.86 11.65 -25.61
N VAL A 77 11.96 11.29 -24.75
CA VAL A 77 12.23 10.41 -23.59
C VAL A 77 11.24 9.26 -23.61
N SER A 78 11.74 8.05 -23.44
CA SER A 78 10.94 6.83 -23.39
C SER A 78 11.37 5.95 -22.22
N ALA A 79 10.43 5.18 -21.70
CA ALA A 79 10.70 4.18 -20.65
C ALA A 79 10.36 2.78 -21.17
N TYR A 80 11.22 1.81 -20.91
CA TYR A 80 11.03 0.42 -21.32
C TYR A 80 11.27 -0.50 -20.14
N THR A 81 10.39 -1.48 -19.96
CA THR A 81 10.60 -2.57 -18.99
C THR A 81 11.39 -3.69 -19.66
N ILE A 82 12.46 -4.13 -19.01
CA ILE A 82 13.31 -5.22 -19.51
C ILE A 82 12.64 -6.56 -19.21
N VAL A 83 12.43 -7.35 -20.25
CA VAL A 83 11.74 -8.64 -20.17
C VAL A 83 12.66 -9.84 -20.41
N SER A 84 13.92 -9.61 -20.81
CA SER A 84 14.90 -10.67 -21.08
C SER A 84 16.18 -10.50 -20.26
N PRO A 85 16.91 -11.59 -19.96
CA PRO A 85 18.13 -11.53 -19.14
C PRO A 85 19.39 -11.14 -19.96
N SER A 86 19.27 -10.71 -21.22
CA SER A 86 20.42 -10.47 -22.11
C SER A 86 21.41 -9.41 -21.60
N MET A 87 20.99 -8.55 -20.67
CA MET A 87 21.80 -7.46 -20.13
C MET A 87 22.25 -7.69 -18.68
N VAL A 88 22.03 -8.89 -18.13
CA VAL A 88 22.49 -9.27 -16.78
C VAL A 88 24.04 -9.29 -16.77
N PRO A 89 24.71 -8.86 -15.67
CA PRO A 89 24.14 -8.39 -14.39
C PRO A 89 23.82 -6.89 -14.36
N ASN A 90 24.18 -6.15 -15.40
CA ASN A 90 24.08 -4.69 -15.41
C ASN A 90 22.62 -4.19 -15.42
N ILE A 91 21.75 -4.86 -16.19
CA ILE A 91 20.32 -4.57 -16.23
C ILE A 91 19.59 -5.90 -16.12
N ASN A 92 18.72 -6.02 -15.13
CA ASN A 92 18.01 -7.25 -14.82
C ASN A 92 16.59 -7.25 -15.41
N VAL A 93 16.01 -8.43 -15.48
CA VAL A 93 14.59 -8.57 -15.83
C VAL A 93 13.73 -7.78 -14.83
N LEU A 94 12.69 -7.12 -15.33
CA LEU A 94 11.80 -6.22 -14.58
C LEU A 94 12.47 -4.93 -14.07
N ASP A 95 13.69 -4.61 -14.54
CA ASP A 95 14.15 -3.24 -14.42
C ASP A 95 13.46 -2.36 -15.47
N VAL A 96 13.24 -1.08 -15.14
CA VAL A 96 12.81 -0.07 -16.08
C VAL A 96 14.03 0.76 -16.45
N ILE A 97 14.24 0.95 -17.75
CA ILE A 97 15.25 1.86 -18.28
C ILE A 97 14.58 3.09 -18.85
N VAL A 98 15.19 4.23 -18.63
CA VAL A 98 14.78 5.50 -19.25
C VAL A 98 15.79 5.81 -20.35
N THR A 99 15.30 5.98 -21.56
CA THR A 99 16.11 6.29 -22.74
C THR A 99 15.83 7.70 -23.23
N MET A 100 16.84 8.36 -23.77
CA MET A 100 16.70 9.64 -24.46
C MET A 100 17.09 9.50 -25.92
N ARG A 101 16.24 10.03 -26.80
CA ARG A 101 16.52 10.06 -28.23
C ARG A 101 17.80 10.83 -28.52
N VAL A 102 18.69 10.23 -29.29
CA VAL A 102 19.94 10.84 -29.74
C VAL A 102 19.69 11.67 -31.01
N LYS A 103 20.22 12.87 -31.05
CA LYS A 103 20.05 13.76 -32.23
C LYS A 103 21.01 13.44 -33.35
N ASN A 104 22.25 13.09 -33.03
CA ASN A 104 23.32 12.81 -33.97
C ASN A 104 23.97 11.44 -33.68
N PRO A 105 24.27 10.61 -34.69
CA PRO A 105 24.89 9.31 -34.50
C PRO A 105 26.27 9.39 -33.81
N SER A 106 27.00 10.48 -33.97
CA SER A 106 28.30 10.72 -33.33
C SER A 106 28.23 10.84 -31.79
N ASN A 107 27.04 11.07 -31.26
CA ASN A 107 26.83 11.14 -29.79
C ASN A 107 26.72 9.76 -29.15
N ILE A 108 26.67 8.70 -29.95
CA ILE A 108 26.71 7.31 -29.45
C ILE A 108 28.15 6.85 -29.42
N LYS A 109 28.61 6.33 -28.32
CA LYS A 109 29.97 5.84 -28.09
C LYS A 109 29.99 4.33 -27.86
N VAL A 110 31.15 3.72 -28.10
CA VAL A 110 31.38 2.33 -27.70
C VAL A 110 31.23 2.23 -26.16
N GLY A 111 30.50 1.23 -25.70
CA GLY A 111 30.14 1.05 -24.29
C GLY A 111 28.76 1.61 -23.92
N ASP A 112 28.18 2.50 -24.72
CA ASP A 112 26.82 2.99 -24.47
C ASP A 112 25.80 1.86 -24.62
N VAL A 113 24.77 1.92 -23.79
CA VAL A 113 23.61 1.03 -23.93
C VAL A 113 22.53 1.76 -24.73
N ILE A 114 22.10 1.16 -25.80
CA ILE A 114 21.10 1.71 -26.70
C ILE A 114 19.87 0.81 -26.79
N THR A 115 18.71 1.42 -26.98
CA THR A 115 17.46 0.73 -27.27
C THR A 115 17.11 0.98 -28.73
N PHE A 116 16.81 -0.06 -29.46
CA PHE A 116 16.57 -0.02 -30.89
C PHE A 116 15.51 -1.02 -31.34
N ASN A 117 14.96 -0.80 -32.53
CA ASN A 117 14.11 -1.78 -33.19
C ASN A 117 15.02 -2.80 -33.93
N SER A 118 14.95 -4.05 -33.52
CA SER A 118 15.78 -5.10 -34.08
C SER A 118 15.40 -5.37 -35.54
N THR A 119 16.44 -5.45 -36.40
CA THR A 119 16.32 -5.87 -37.78
C THR A 119 16.80 -7.31 -38.00
N ASP A 120 17.17 -8.01 -36.92
CA ASP A 120 17.55 -9.42 -36.96
C ASP A 120 16.33 -10.28 -37.29
N TYR A 121 16.49 -11.26 -38.17
CA TYR A 121 15.42 -12.13 -38.66
C TYR A 121 14.68 -12.87 -37.52
N ARG A 122 15.37 -13.13 -36.38
CA ARG A 122 14.78 -13.81 -35.19
C ARG A 122 14.00 -12.86 -34.31
N SER A 123 14.26 -11.58 -34.35
CA SER A 123 13.71 -10.56 -33.47
C SER A 123 13.26 -9.31 -34.23
N SER A 124 12.96 -9.45 -35.52
CA SER A 124 12.54 -8.30 -36.34
C SER A 124 11.28 -7.65 -35.76
N GLY A 125 11.35 -6.32 -35.63
CA GLY A 125 10.25 -5.52 -35.04
C GLY A 125 10.20 -5.51 -33.51
N VAL A 126 11.05 -6.31 -32.85
CA VAL A 126 11.12 -6.33 -31.36
C VAL A 126 12.04 -5.20 -30.87
N THR A 127 11.62 -4.51 -29.82
CA THR A 127 12.47 -3.54 -29.14
C THR A 127 13.53 -4.25 -28.29
N VAL A 128 14.79 -4.02 -28.62
CA VAL A 128 15.96 -4.63 -27.97
C VAL A 128 16.80 -3.56 -27.30
N THR A 129 17.40 -3.89 -26.17
CA THR A 129 18.35 -3.01 -25.46
C THR A 129 19.66 -3.75 -25.26
N HIS A 130 20.71 -3.31 -25.96
CA HIS A 130 22.02 -3.91 -25.90
C HIS A 130 23.13 -2.86 -25.85
N ARG A 131 24.35 -3.29 -25.55
CA ARG A 131 25.54 -2.44 -25.47
C ARG A 131 26.25 -2.36 -26.80
N VAL A 132 26.61 -1.14 -27.18
CA VAL A 132 27.43 -0.87 -28.36
C VAL A 132 28.85 -1.40 -28.15
N ARG A 133 29.30 -2.29 -29.01
CA ARG A 133 30.66 -2.90 -28.97
C ARG A 133 31.57 -2.33 -30.07
N LYS A 134 31.03 -1.97 -31.21
CA LYS A 134 31.79 -1.39 -32.31
C LYS A 134 30.95 -0.35 -33.03
N ILE A 135 31.60 0.68 -33.56
CA ILE A 135 30.99 1.70 -34.39
C ILE A 135 31.84 1.77 -35.67
N GLU A 136 31.19 1.64 -36.77
CA GLU A 136 31.81 1.75 -38.11
C GLU A 136 31.12 2.89 -38.88
N LYS A 137 31.88 3.61 -39.67
CA LYS A 137 31.35 4.60 -40.58
C LYS A 137 31.58 4.08 -42.01
N THR A 138 30.53 3.95 -42.77
CA THR A 138 30.58 3.50 -44.16
C THR A 138 31.11 4.63 -45.03
N ASP A 139 31.54 4.31 -46.24
CA ASP A 139 32.02 5.27 -47.25
C ASP A 139 30.95 6.32 -47.57
N ASP A 140 29.66 5.94 -47.51
CA ASP A 140 28.52 6.86 -47.67
C ASP A 140 28.28 7.75 -46.41
N GLY A 141 29.18 7.71 -45.43
CA GLY A 141 29.09 8.51 -44.20
C GLY A 141 28.06 8.02 -43.17
N LYS A 142 27.40 6.88 -43.38
CA LYS A 142 26.43 6.29 -42.44
C LYS A 142 27.16 5.60 -41.32
N TYR A 143 26.53 5.62 -40.12
CA TYR A 143 27.02 4.93 -38.93
C TYR A 143 26.34 3.56 -38.80
N LEU A 144 27.14 2.52 -38.56
CA LEU A 144 26.72 1.17 -38.26
C LEU A 144 27.18 0.81 -36.83
N PHE A 145 26.27 0.35 -36.03
CA PHE A 145 26.52 0.00 -34.66
C PHE A 145 26.42 -1.53 -34.47
N THR A 146 27.51 -2.16 -34.05
CA THR A 146 27.52 -3.56 -33.65
C THR A 146 27.20 -3.60 -32.16
N THR A 147 26.12 -4.30 -31.80
CA THR A 147 25.61 -4.39 -30.44
C THR A 147 25.73 -5.81 -29.92
N LYS A 148 25.72 -5.93 -28.57
CA LYS A 148 25.74 -7.21 -27.86
C LYS A 148 25.10 -7.08 -26.48
N GLY A 149 24.27 -8.02 -26.11
CA GLY A 149 23.79 -8.15 -24.74
C GLY A 149 24.95 -8.50 -23.79
N ASP A 150 24.97 -7.91 -22.62
CA ASP A 150 26.06 -8.12 -21.65
C ASP A 150 26.19 -9.59 -21.21
N ALA A 151 25.08 -10.32 -21.13
CA ALA A 151 25.04 -11.76 -20.82
C ALA A 151 25.19 -12.67 -22.05
N ASN A 152 25.12 -12.13 -23.26
CA ASN A 152 25.17 -12.96 -24.47
C ASN A 152 26.62 -13.41 -24.77
N ASN A 153 26.80 -14.57 -25.34
CA ASN A 153 28.13 -15.05 -25.77
C ASN A 153 28.59 -14.39 -27.07
N THR A 154 27.66 -14.13 -28.01
CA THR A 154 27.92 -13.56 -29.32
C THR A 154 27.28 -12.19 -29.47
N GLY A 155 27.81 -11.39 -30.39
CA GLY A 155 27.17 -10.14 -30.83
C GLY A 155 25.86 -10.40 -31.55
N ASP A 156 25.08 -9.35 -31.70
CA ASP A 156 23.85 -9.38 -32.49
C ASP A 156 24.19 -9.63 -33.97
N ALA A 157 23.38 -10.46 -34.64
CA ALA A 157 23.67 -10.86 -36.03
C ALA A 157 23.57 -9.68 -36.98
N SER A 158 22.64 -8.75 -36.74
CA SER A 158 22.44 -7.56 -37.56
C SER A 158 23.12 -6.33 -36.95
N ARG A 159 23.79 -5.54 -37.75
CA ARG A 159 24.29 -4.20 -37.37
C ARG A 159 23.13 -3.22 -37.36
N GLN A 160 23.08 -2.38 -36.36
CA GLN A 160 22.04 -1.37 -36.24
C GLN A 160 22.42 -0.09 -36.97
N THR A 161 21.46 0.47 -37.70
CA THR A 161 21.58 1.79 -38.32
C THR A 161 21.04 2.85 -37.38
N PHE A 162 21.41 4.11 -37.56
CA PHE A 162 20.92 5.18 -36.70
C PHE A 162 19.39 5.32 -36.70
N ASP A 163 18.74 5.00 -37.81
CA ASP A 163 17.29 5.11 -37.99
C ASP A 163 16.52 4.09 -37.16
N THR A 164 17.16 2.96 -36.83
CA THR A 164 16.52 1.92 -35.97
C THR A 164 16.65 2.21 -34.48
N ILE A 165 17.48 3.20 -34.08
CA ILE A 165 17.80 3.49 -32.68
C ILE A 165 16.73 4.42 -32.10
N TYR A 166 16.07 3.96 -31.05
CA TYR A 166 15.10 4.72 -30.29
C TYR A 166 15.77 5.72 -29.34
N GLY A 167 16.88 5.33 -28.72
CA GLY A 167 17.62 6.20 -27.83
C GLY A 167 18.74 5.50 -27.06
N LYS A 168 19.49 6.31 -26.32
CA LYS A 168 20.53 5.88 -25.39
C LYS A 168 19.96 5.79 -23.99
N VAL A 169 20.27 4.74 -23.26
CA VAL A 169 19.87 4.56 -21.87
C VAL A 169 20.59 5.56 -20.99
N LEU A 170 19.82 6.34 -20.23
CA LEU A 170 20.33 7.32 -19.28
C LEU A 170 20.33 6.78 -17.86
N ILE A 171 19.21 6.17 -17.44
CA ILE A 171 18.95 5.75 -16.08
C ILE A 171 18.35 4.35 -16.09
N ARG A 172 18.77 3.54 -15.15
CA ARG A 172 18.16 2.26 -14.79
C ARG A 172 17.42 2.45 -13.47
N LEU A 173 16.18 2.03 -13.41
CA LEU A 173 15.31 2.01 -12.23
C LEU A 173 15.09 0.55 -11.84
N PRO A 174 15.85 0.03 -10.84
CA PRO A 174 15.81 -1.38 -10.51
C PRO A 174 14.42 -1.80 -10.02
N LYS A 175 13.95 -2.95 -10.52
CA LYS A 175 12.69 -3.59 -10.08
C LYS A 175 11.41 -2.78 -10.25
N LEU A 176 11.47 -1.59 -10.85
CA LEU A 176 10.28 -0.75 -11.04
C LEU A 176 9.26 -1.41 -11.99
N GLY A 177 9.70 -2.29 -12.88
CA GLY A 177 8.84 -3.07 -13.77
C GLY A 177 7.88 -4.03 -13.05
N TYR A 178 8.17 -4.40 -11.79
CA TYR A 178 7.21 -5.16 -10.97
C TYR A 178 5.89 -4.42 -10.78
N ILE A 179 5.94 -3.09 -10.66
CA ILE A 179 4.72 -2.26 -10.54
C ILE A 179 3.90 -2.39 -11.82
N GLN A 180 4.55 -2.26 -12.98
CA GLN A 180 3.87 -2.44 -14.27
C GLN A 180 3.31 -3.87 -14.42
N TYR A 181 4.07 -4.89 -14.02
CA TYR A 181 3.63 -6.28 -14.05
C TYR A 181 2.37 -6.50 -13.20
N ILE A 182 2.35 -5.97 -11.97
CA ILE A 182 1.19 -6.06 -11.08
C ILE A 182 0.00 -5.31 -11.70
N LEU A 183 0.20 -4.08 -12.18
CA LEU A 183 -0.85 -3.26 -12.76
C LEU A 183 -1.39 -3.83 -14.09
N SER A 184 -0.60 -4.64 -14.80
CA SER A 184 -1.04 -5.29 -16.04
C SER A 184 -1.82 -6.58 -15.79
N SER A 185 -1.82 -7.10 -14.55
CA SER A 185 -2.52 -8.32 -14.19
C SER A 185 -3.93 -8.03 -13.66
N VAL A 186 -4.88 -8.91 -13.98
CA VAL A 186 -6.26 -8.81 -13.43
C VAL A 186 -6.23 -8.89 -11.90
N VAL A 187 -5.38 -9.74 -11.34
CA VAL A 187 -5.21 -9.88 -9.89
C VAL A 187 -4.70 -8.58 -9.27
N GLY A 188 -3.77 -7.87 -9.91
CA GLY A 188 -3.26 -6.59 -9.46
C GLY A 188 -4.35 -5.51 -9.39
N TRP A 189 -5.21 -5.42 -10.39
CA TRP A 189 -6.37 -4.52 -10.38
C TRP A 189 -7.36 -4.85 -9.28
N VAL A 190 -7.68 -6.14 -9.11
CA VAL A 190 -8.57 -6.62 -8.05
C VAL A 190 -8.02 -6.23 -6.67
N LEU A 191 -6.75 -6.47 -6.41
CA LEU A 191 -6.11 -6.09 -5.16
C LEU A 191 -6.08 -4.58 -4.94
N LEU A 192 -5.78 -3.81 -5.99
CA LEU A 192 -5.70 -2.35 -5.93
C LEU A 192 -7.07 -1.70 -5.59
N ILE A 193 -8.18 -2.34 -5.98
CA ILE A 193 -9.54 -1.87 -5.68
C ILE A 193 -10.02 -2.44 -4.34
N ILE A 194 -9.88 -3.75 -4.12
CA ILE A 194 -10.43 -4.43 -2.94
C ILE A 194 -9.73 -4.00 -1.65
N VAL A 195 -8.38 -3.93 -1.65
CA VAL A 195 -7.63 -3.64 -0.42
C VAL A 195 -8.01 -2.28 0.19
N PRO A 196 -7.99 -1.15 -0.54
CA PRO A 196 -8.41 0.13 0.04
C PRO A 196 -9.90 0.15 0.38
N THR A 197 -10.77 -0.49 -0.42
CA THR A 197 -12.21 -0.55 -0.15
C THR A 197 -12.50 -1.27 1.16
N VAL A 198 -11.91 -2.46 1.37
CA VAL A 198 -12.05 -3.21 2.63
C VAL A 198 -11.46 -2.42 3.80
N GLY A 199 -10.35 -1.70 3.59
CA GLY A 199 -9.75 -0.82 4.60
C GLY A 199 -10.70 0.31 5.04
N ILE A 200 -11.34 0.98 4.09
CA ILE A 200 -12.30 2.06 4.36
C ILE A 200 -13.53 1.52 5.08
N ILE A 201 -14.14 0.45 4.56
CA ILE A 201 -15.32 -0.20 5.19
C ILE A 201 -14.97 -0.66 6.61
N GLY A 202 -13.83 -1.31 6.81
CA GLY A 202 -13.37 -1.74 8.11
C GLY A 202 -13.20 -0.58 9.11
N ALA A 203 -12.60 0.53 8.66
CA ALA A 203 -12.46 1.73 9.49
C ALA A 203 -13.82 2.33 9.87
N ASP A 204 -14.78 2.35 8.96
CA ASP A 204 -16.12 2.87 9.23
C ASP A 204 -16.91 1.96 10.18
N ILE A 205 -16.81 0.65 10.01
CA ILE A 205 -17.39 -0.33 10.96
C ILE A 205 -16.81 -0.11 12.38
N ILE A 206 -15.50 0.07 12.51
CA ILE A 206 -14.86 0.34 13.81
C ILE A 206 -15.38 1.64 14.43
N LYS A 207 -15.56 2.70 13.63
CA LYS A 207 -16.14 3.96 14.10
C LYS A 207 -17.58 3.77 14.59
N ILE A 208 -18.41 3.06 13.83
CA ILE A 208 -19.79 2.76 14.19
C ILE A 208 -19.85 1.99 15.52
N ILE A 209 -19.05 0.93 15.66
CA ILE A 209 -18.99 0.14 16.90
C ILE A 209 -18.57 1.00 18.09
N LYS A 210 -17.56 1.86 17.92
CA LYS A 210 -17.13 2.81 18.97
C LYS A 210 -18.23 3.80 19.34
N THR A 211 -18.96 4.31 18.36
CA THR A 211 -20.06 5.26 18.59
C THR A 211 -21.20 4.59 19.36
N ILE A 212 -21.61 3.38 18.96
CA ILE A 212 -22.64 2.59 19.66
C ILE A 212 -22.22 2.28 21.10
N LYS A 213 -20.96 1.89 21.32
CA LYS A 213 -20.44 1.58 22.66
C LYS A 213 -20.38 2.81 23.58
N ASN A 214 -20.13 3.99 23.00
CA ASN A 214 -20.02 5.25 23.73
C ASN A 214 -21.36 6.00 23.86
N ASP A 215 -22.44 5.50 23.26
CA ASP A 215 -23.76 6.12 23.37
C ASP A 215 -24.26 5.99 24.83
N PRO A 216 -24.59 7.14 25.51
CA PRO A 216 -25.05 7.13 26.90
C PRO A 216 -26.31 6.29 27.13
N ASN A 217 -27.15 6.14 26.11
CA ASN A 217 -28.37 5.34 26.19
C ASN A 217 -28.06 3.84 26.22
N ASN A 218 -27.10 3.37 25.40
CA ASN A 218 -26.68 1.97 25.38
C ASN A 218 -25.91 1.59 26.66
N GLN A 219 -25.16 2.54 27.25
CA GLN A 219 -24.51 2.29 28.56
C GLN A 219 -25.50 2.18 29.71
N LYS A 220 -26.62 2.92 29.69
CA LYS A 220 -27.70 2.78 30.70
C LYS A 220 -28.42 1.46 30.53
N GLU A 221 -28.68 1.02 29.33
CA GLU A 221 -29.37 -0.24 29.06
C GLU A 221 -28.52 -1.47 29.40
N SER A 222 -27.20 -1.43 29.17
CA SER A 222 -26.29 -2.50 29.55
C SER A 222 -26.14 -2.62 31.06
N LYS A 223 -26.01 -1.50 31.81
CA LYS A 223 -25.98 -1.48 33.26
C LYS A 223 -27.29 -2.01 33.88
N SER A 224 -28.44 -1.60 33.33
CA SER A 224 -29.75 -2.08 33.77
C SER A 224 -29.89 -3.60 33.54
N LYS A 225 -29.39 -4.13 32.44
CA LYS A 225 -29.41 -5.59 32.18
C LYS A 225 -28.49 -6.37 33.12
N GLU A 226 -27.31 -5.82 33.46
CA GLU A 226 -26.41 -6.43 34.48
C GLU A 226 -27.02 -6.42 35.87
N GLU A 227 -27.60 -5.30 36.32
CA GLU A 227 -28.30 -5.22 37.61
C GLU A 227 -29.49 -6.20 37.73
N ILE A 228 -30.24 -6.38 36.62
CA ILE A 228 -31.33 -7.36 36.57
C ILE A 228 -30.79 -8.79 36.65
N LYS A 229 -29.66 -9.06 36.06
CA LYS A 229 -29.03 -10.39 36.06
C LYS A 229 -28.51 -10.73 37.47
N GLU A 230 -27.81 -9.79 38.10
CA GLU A 230 -27.35 -9.95 39.51
C GLU A 230 -28.51 -10.15 40.49
N LYS A 231 -29.59 -9.36 40.37
CA LYS A 231 -30.78 -9.54 41.20
C LYS A 231 -31.45 -10.91 41.00
N LYS A 232 -31.47 -11.42 39.78
CA LYS A 232 -31.98 -12.77 39.50
C LYS A 232 -31.10 -13.88 40.08
N GLU A 233 -29.80 -13.73 40.09
CA GLU A 233 -28.87 -14.68 40.72
C GLU A 233 -29.00 -14.67 42.23
N GLN A 234 -29.06 -13.50 42.86
CA GLN A 234 -29.28 -13.37 44.30
C GLN A 234 -30.64 -13.96 44.77
N LEU A 235 -31.70 -13.80 43.95
CA LEU A 235 -33.00 -14.41 44.22
C LEU A 235 -32.95 -15.94 44.11
N LYS A 236 -32.23 -16.50 43.18
CA LYS A 236 -32.02 -17.95 43.04
C LYS A 236 -31.27 -18.53 44.26
N GLU A 237 -30.26 -17.83 44.72
CA GLU A 237 -29.45 -18.24 45.87
C GLU A 237 -30.27 -18.18 47.17
N LYS A 238 -31.04 -17.11 47.43
CA LYS A 238 -31.96 -17.02 48.54
C LYS A 238 -33.07 -18.08 48.52
N ASN A 239 -33.57 -18.47 47.36
CA ASN A 239 -34.58 -19.53 47.29
C ASN A 239 -33.96 -20.90 47.56
N LYS A 240 -32.74 -21.14 47.15
CA LYS A 240 -32.00 -22.38 47.42
C LYS A 240 -31.71 -22.55 48.91
N ASP A 241 -31.34 -21.46 49.59
CA ASP A 241 -31.13 -21.46 51.05
C ASP A 241 -32.42 -21.69 51.82
N LYS A 242 -33.56 -21.13 51.36
CA LYS A 242 -34.88 -21.41 51.92
C LYS A 242 -35.31 -22.89 51.78
N GLU A 243 -35.08 -23.49 50.61
CA GLU A 243 -35.36 -24.91 50.38
C GLU A 243 -34.50 -25.80 51.25
N ILE A 244 -33.21 -25.49 51.43
CA ILE A 244 -32.30 -26.23 52.29
C ILE A 244 -32.75 -26.13 53.79
N SER A 245 -33.16 -24.93 54.21
CA SER A 245 -33.64 -24.71 55.59
C SER A 245 -34.96 -25.41 55.85
N THR A 246 -35.88 -25.49 54.90
CA THR A 246 -37.16 -26.19 54.97
C THR A 246 -36.94 -27.71 54.99
N GLN A 247 -36.05 -28.26 54.23
CA GLN A 247 -35.66 -29.66 54.23
C GLN A 247 -34.97 -30.07 55.54
N LYS A 248 -34.16 -29.22 56.18
CA LYS A 248 -33.57 -29.47 57.50
C LYS A 248 -34.62 -29.52 58.56
N LYS A 249 -35.60 -28.60 58.60
CA LYS A 249 -36.72 -28.61 59.56
C LYS A 249 -37.63 -29.82 59.42
N SER A 250 -37.89 -30.27 58.17
CA SER A 250 -38.72 -31.48 57.99
C SER A 250 -38.00 -32.76 58.42
N LYS A 251 -36.67 -32.87 58.26
CA LYS A 251 -35.84 -33.98 58.73
C LYS A 251 -35.71 -33.98 60.27
N GLU A 252 -35.71 -32.83 60.89
CA GLU A 252 -35.68 -32.72 62.41
C GLU A 252 -36.99 -33.07 63.02
N ASN A 253 -38.12 -32.68 62.43
CA ASN A 253 -39.45 -33.06 62.87
C ASN A 253 -39.72 -34.58 62.72
N SER A 254 -39.28 -35.20 61.62
CA SER A 254 -39.43 -36.65 61.49
C SER A 254 -38.61 -37.46 62.50
N LYS A 255 -37.42 -36.97 62.92
CA LYS A 255 -36.62 -37.59 63.99
C LYS A 255 -37.24 -37.43 65.34
N LYS A 256 -37.95 -36.33 65.66
CA LYS A 256 -38.68 -36.11 66.90
C LYS A 256 -39.94 -37.03 67.04
N VAL A 257 -40.63 -37.27 65.95
CA VAL A 257 -41.77 -38.18 65.86
C VAL A 257 -41.32 -39.61 66.10
N ASP A 258 -40.23 -40.08 65.54
CA ASP A 258 -39.67 -41.43 65.72
C ASP A 258 -39.16 -41.66 67.16
N SER A 259 -38.59 -40.63 67.81
CA SER A 259 -38.16 -40.74 69.24
C SER A 259 -39.31 -40.84 70.22
N ASN A 260 -40.43 -40.13 69.98
CA ASN A 260 -41.63 -40.21 70.81
C ASN A 260 -42.35 -41.56 70.70
N THR A 261 -42.41 -42.09 69.46
CA THR A 261 -43.06 -43.43 69.26
C THR A 261 -42.24 -44.57 69.87
N LYS A 262 -40.90 -44.39 69.94
CA LYS A 262 -40.05 -45.39 70.62
C LYS A 262 -40.13 -45.35 72.14
N THR A 263 -40.45 -44.20 72.74
CA THR A 263 -40.61 -44.01 74.19
C THR A 263 -41.96 -44.51 74.65
N GLU A 264 -43.05 -44.40 73.92
CA GLU A 264 -44.36 -44.96 74.23
C GLU A 264 -44.36 -46.49 74.13
N ARG A 265 -43.70 -47.15 73.22
CA ARG A 265 -43.60 -48.60 73.13
C ARG A 265 -42.81 -49.24 74.26
N ARG A 266 -42.03 -48.50 75.07
CA ARG A 266 -41.29 -48.97 76.24
C ARG A 266 -42.13 -48.86 77.54
N ARG A 267 -43.29 -48.20 77.54
CA ARG A 267 -44.20 -48.10 78.72
C ARG A 267 -45.26 -49.17 78.78
N TYR A 268 -45.39 -49.99 77.76
CA TYR A 268 -46.37 -51.10 77.68
C TYR A 268 -45.72 -52.47 77.53
N ARG A 269 -44.51 -52.63 78.09
CA ARG A 269 -43.91 -53.98 78.31
C ARG A 269 -43.55 -54.18 79.74
#